data_464bdd91d5b801174628075991156b02
#
_entry.id   464bdd91d5b801174628075991156b02
#
_cell.length_a   1.000
_cell.length_b   1.000
_cell.length_c   1.000
_cell.angle_alpha   90.00
_cell.angle_beta   90.00
_cell.angle_gamma   90.00
#
_symmetry.space_group_name_H-M   'P 1'
#
loop_
_entity.id
_entity.type
_entity.pdbx_description
1 polymer ?
#
loop_
_entity_poly.entity_id
_entity_poly.type
_entity_poly.pdbx_seq_one_letter_code
_entity_poly.pdbx_strand_id
1 'polypeptide(L)'
;MTRPRHSTGIPKLDDALGGGLIPGTLTVVMGATGIGKTQLGVRYAHTGATQDGQTGVIFDLTTRGDSQNQSEYAQRMCGWKLRERQFSGHFDPASVWSPELARSDYLHAFTRGGRRVTIGDMQPEEWQEFKADLMRRLDQTIAGFYGNFVHGVRRCVIDGVEPTNQDADSFQFHLFDYLYHQVLRKEHDWLARDLFRVHFRSQEQLVQQHAYNCDTISGMFLYTSHEVMLEDLISRPIRSGDILSNANTIILLGKVRDGARIGRALYVAKHRGSACSEEILPYRIVDQGLAFE
;
A
#
# COMPACT_ATOMS: atom_id res chain seq x y z
N MET A 1 24.19 -13.83 2.58
CA MET A 1 22.95 -14.58 2.29
C MET A 1 21.95 -13.61 1.68
N THR A 2 21.44 -13.86 0.48
CA THR A 2 20.38 -13.06 -0.14
C THR A 2 19.08 -13.29 0.64
N ARG A 3 18.44 -12.20 1.07
CA ARG A 3 17.11 -12.29 1.74
C ARG A 3 16.09 -12.91 0.78
N PRO A 4 15.19 -13.80 1.27
CA PRO A 4 14.15 -14.37 0.42
C PRO A 4 13.26 -13.23 -0.14
N ARG A 5 12.92 -13.34 -1.42
CA ARG A 5 12.09 -12.33 -2.08
C ARG A 5 10.61 -12.46 -1.68
N HIS A 6 9.89 -11.36 -1.68
CA HIS A 6 8.44 -11.36 -1.50
C HIS A 6 7.76 -11.67 -2.83
N SER A 7 7.11 -12.83 -2.90
CA SER A 7 6.27 -13.18 -4.05
C SER A 7 5.09 -12.21 -4.18
N THR A 8 4.76 -11.83 -5.40
CA THR A 8 3.53 -11.05 -5.68
C THR A 8 2.26 -11.90 -5.57
N GLY A 9 2.42 -13.24 -5.51
CA GLY A 9 1.33 -14.21 -5.60
C GLY A 9 0.91 -14.50 -7.05
N ILE A 10 1.67 -14.00 -8.01
CA ILE A 10 1.48 -14.20 -9.45
C ILE A 10 2.80 -14.72 -10.03
N PRO A 11 2.91 -16.03 -10.30
CA PRO A 11 4.18 -16.64 -10.71
C PRO A 11 4.84 -15.97 -11.92
N LYS A 12 4.06 -15.66 -12.95
CA LYS A 12 4.56 -14.99 -14.16
C LYS A 12 5.16 -13.60 -13.87
N LEU A 13 4.58 -12.86 -12.92
CA LEU A 13 5.11 -11.57 -12.49
C LEU A 13 6.35 -11.75 -11.61
N ASP A 14 6.36 -12.76 -10.74
CA ASP A 14 7.54 -13.08 -9.93
C ASP A 14 8.72 -13.47 -10.81
N ASP A 15 8.50 -14.26 -11.86
CA ASP A 15 9.53 -14.61 -12.85
C ASP A 15 10.07 -13.35 -13.54
N ALA A 16 9.19 -12.45 -13.98
CA ALA A 16 9.57 -11.17 -14.60
C ALA A 16 10.38 -10.27 -13.64
N LEU A 17 10.18 -10.39 -12.34
CA LEU A 17 10.92 -9.70 -11.28
C LEU A 17 12.17 -10.46 -10.78
N GLY A 18 12.57 -11.54 -11.47
CA GLY A 18 13.71 -12.36 -11.06
C GLY A 18 13.50 -13.06 -9.70
N GLY A 19 12.27 -13.49 -9.43
CA GLY A 19 11.86 -14.24 -8.24
C GLY A 19 11.03 -13.45 -7.23
N GLY A 20 10.53 -12.26 -7.60
CA GLY A 20 9.66 -11.44 -6.76
C GLY A 20 10.29 -10.13 -6.28
N LEU A 21 9.61 -9.44 -5.37
CA LEU A 21 9.98 -8.13 -4.85
C LEU A 21 11.08 -8.21 -3.78
N ILE A 22 11.92 -7.19 -3.73
CA ILE A 22 13.00 -7.11 -2.72
C ILE A 22 12.38 -6.65 -1.38
N PRO A 23 12.55 -7.41 -0.28
CA PRO A 23 12.06 -7.01 1.04
C PRO A 23 12.60 -5.65 1.49
N GLY A 24 11.79 -4.91 2.24
CA GLY A 24 12.18 -3.60 2.78
C GLY A 24 12.18 -2.47 1.75
N THR A 25 11.62 -2.69 0.56
CA THR A 25 11.60 -1.69 -0.52
C THR A 25 10.20 -1.22 -0.87
N LEU A 26 10.16 -0.08 -1.58
CA LEU A 26 8.94 0.45 -2.15
C LEU A 26 8.75 -0.06 -3.57
N THR A 27 7.58 -0.64 -3.81
CA THR A 27 7.07 -0.95 -5.14
C THR A 27 5.93 0.00 -5.47
N VAL A 28 5.99 0.66 -6.62
CA VAL A 28 4.87 1.45 -7.14
C VAL A 28 4.21 0.70 -8.29
N VAL A 29 2.92 0.50 -8.19
CA VAL A 29 2.06 -0.06 -9.25
C VAL A 29 1.21 1.06 -9.81
N MET A 30 1.47 1.44 -11.05
CA MET A 30 0.84 2.60 -11.70
C MET A 30 -0.04 2.18 -12.87
N GLY A 31 -1.19 2.84 -13.02
CA GLY A 31 -2.08 2.64 -14.14
C GLY A 31 -3.46 3.26 -13.92
N ALA A 32 -4.28 3.30 -14.97
CA ALA A 32 -5.61 3.89 -14.95
C ALA A 32 -6.58 3.16 -14.00
N THR A 33 -7.71 3.77 -13.70
CA THR A 33 -8.81 3.14 -12.95
C THR A 33 -9.32 1.89 -13.70
N GLY A 34 -9.63 0.81 -12.94
CA GLY A 34 -10.20 -0.43 -13.52
C GLY A 34 -9.19 -1.31 -14.25
N ILE A 35 -7.89 -1.04 -14.14
CA ILE A 35 -6.83 -1.84 -14.79
C ILE A 35 -6.39 -3.07 -13.96
N GLY A 36 -6.79 -3.19 -12.69
CA GLY A 36 -6.50 -4.34 -11.83
C GLY A 36 -5.48 -4.10 -10.72
N LYS A 37 -5.07 -2.85 -10.46
CA LYS A 37 -4.11 -2.52 -9.39
C LYS A 37 -4.51 -3.07 -8.03
N THR A 38 -5.75 -2.78 -7.60
CA THR A 38 -6.29 -3.23 -6.32
C THR A 38 -6.27 -4.76 -6.19
N GLN A 39 -6.60 -5.49 -7.27
CA GLN A 39 -6.55 -6.95 -7.27
C GLN A 39 -5.12 -7.47 -7.10
N LEU A 40 -4.15 -6.83 -7.76
CA LEU A 40 -2.72 -7.14 -7.55
C LEU A 40 -2.31 -6.89 -6.09
N GLY A 41 -2.69 -5.75 -5.51
CA GLY A 41 -2.41 -5.41 -4.11
C GLY A 41 -3.00 -6.42 -3.13
N VAL A 42 -4.27 -6.79 -3.30
CA VAL A 42 -4.95 -7.82 -2.48
C VAL A 42 -4.23 -9.17 -2.58
N ARG A 43 -3.89 -9.60 -3.79
CA ARG A 43 -3.15 -10.85 -4.01
C ARG A 43 -1.79 -10.82 -3.30
N TYR A 44 -1.04 -9.74 -3.47
CA TYR A 44 0.25 -9.55 -2.82
C TYR A 44 0.15 -9.60 -1.28
N ALA A 45 -0.81 -8.89 -0.70
CA ALA A 45 -1.02 -8.88 0.75
C ALA A 45 -1.41 -10.29 1.27
N HIS A 46 -2.33 -10.97 0.58
CA HIS A 46 -2.76 -12.31 0.97
C HIS A 46 -1.63 -13.34 0.91
N THR A 47 -0.73 -13.24 -0.08
CA THR A 47 0.39 -14.16 -0.25
C THR A 47 1.34 -14.18 0.96
N GLY A 48 1.34 -13.12 1.78
CA GLY A 48 2.06 -13.10 3.05
C GLY A 48 1.66 -14.22 4.01
N ALA A 49 0.42 -14.70 3.98
CA ALA A 49 -0.04 -15.80 4.83
C ALA A 49 0.79 -17.08 4.63
N THR A 50 1.13 -17.39 3.39
CA THR A 50 1.90 -18.61 3.05
C THR A 50 3.39 -18.39 3.11
N GLN A 51 3.88 -17.19 2.82
CA GLN A 51 5.31 -16.92 2.73
C GLN A 51 5.91 -16.36 4.02
N ASP A 52 5.17 -15.49 4.72
CA ASP A 52 5.63 -14.77 5.91
C ASP A 52 4.92 -15.23 7.19
N GLY A 53 3.96 -16.15 7.07
CA GLY A 53 3.12 -16.64 8.17
C GLY A 53 2.00 -15.67 8.58
N GLN A 54 1.91 -14.50 7.96
CA GLN A 54 0.90 -13.48 8.23
C GLN A 54 0.44 -12.79 6.95
N THR A 55 -0.87 -12.58 6.79
CA THR A 55 -1.39 -11.71 5.73
C THR A 55 -0.85 -10.30 5.88
N GLY A 56 -0.70 -9.58 4.77
CA GLY A 56 -0.35 -8.16 4.78
C GLY A 56 -1.48 -7.28 5.31
N VAL A 57 -1.19 -5.99 5.44
CA VAL A 57 -2.16 -4.95 5.76
C VAL A 57 -2.43 -4.08 4.54
N ILE A 58 -3.72 -3.79 4.28
CA ILE A 58 -4.17 -2.91 3.22
C ILE A 58 -4.62 -1.60 3.85
N PHE A 59 -3.99 -0.50 3.45
CA PHE A 59 -4.35 0.84 3.86
C PHE A 59 -5.04 1.55 2.68
N ASP A 60 -6.33 1.83 2.86
CA ASP A 60 -7.17 2.44 1.83
C ASP A 60 -7.28 3.95 2.08
N LEU A 61 -6.82 4.72 1.10
CA LEU A 61 -6.89 6.18 1.04
C LEU A 61 -8.03 6.69 0.15
N THR A 62 -8.87 5.80 -0.36
CA THR A 62 -9.99 6.23 -1.22
C THR A 62 -10.97 7.10 -0.45
N THR A 63 -11.43 8.15 -1.09
CA THR A 63 -12.46 9.05 -0.57
C THR A 63 -13.85 8.73 -1.12
N ARG A 64 -13.93 7.79 -2.08
CA ARG A 64 -15.16 7.41 -2.75
C ARG A 64 -15.72 6.13 -2.13
N GLY A 65 -16.92 6.22 -1.54
CA GLY A 65 -17.59 5.07 -0.92
C GLY A 65 -18.13 4.02 -1.90
N ASP A 66 -18.02 4.22 -3.21
CA ASP A 66 -18.73 3.43 -4.22
C ASP A 66 -17.83 2.56 -5.12
N SER A 67 -16.52 2.71 -5.09
CA SER A 67 -15.72 2.16 -6.18
C SER A 67 -14.78 1.02 -5.85
N GLN A 68 -14.48 0.77 -4.58
CA GLN A 68 -13.45 -0.22 -4.25
C GLN A 68 -13.85 -1.04 -3.03
N ASN A 69 -14.54 -2.12 -3.29
CA ASN A 69 -14.85 -3.09 -2.28
C ASN A 69 -13.66 -4.04 -2.08
N GLN A 70 -12.66 -3.58 -1.34
CA GLN A 70 -11.47 -4.37 -0.99
C GLN A 70 -11.85 -5.71 -0.37
N SER A 71 -12.90 -5.71 0.48
CA SER A 71 -13.40 -6.91 1.14
C SER A 71 -14.01 -7.90 0.14
N GLU A 72 -14.75 -7.43 -0.88
CA GLU A 72 -15.28 -8.31 -1.92
C GLU A 72 -14.16 -8.92 -2.77
N TYR A 73 -13.15 -8.12 -3.15
CA TYR A 73 -12.00 -8.64 -3.88
C TYR A 73 -11.25 -9.69 -3.06
N ALA A 74 -10.96 -9.41 -1.78
CA ALA A 74 -10.26 -10.34 -0.90
C ALA A 74 -11.06 -11.65 -0.73
N GLN A 75 -12.36 -11.55 -0.49
CA GLN A 75 -13.23 -12.71 -0.34
C GLN A 75 -13.32 -13.53 -1.63
N ARG A 76 -13.56 -12.88 -2.78
CA ARG A 76 -13.73 -13.56 -4.07
C ARG A 76 -12.44 -14.22 -4.57
N MET A 77 -11.31 -13.48 -4.48
CA MET A 77 -10.03 -13.93 -5.05
C MET A 77 -9.30 -14.93 -4.17
N CYS A 78 -9.42 -14.77 -2.86
CA CYS A 78 -8.57 -15.44 -1.89
C CYS A 78 -9.34 -16.15 -0.77
N GLY A 79 -10.68 -16.05 -0.72
CA GLY A 79 -11.46 -16.51 0.43
C GLY A 79 -11.12 -15.75 1.73
N TRP A 80 -10.50 -14.59 1.60
CA TRP A 80 -9.97 -13.82 2.72
C TRP A 80 -11.00 -12.83 3.25
N LYS A 81 -11.50 -13.08 4.45
CA LYS A 81 -12.35 -12.14 5.17
C LYS A 81 -11.48 -11.14 5.92
N LEU A 82 -11.46 -9.89 5.45
CA LEU A 82 -10.64 -8.84 6.03
C LEU A 82 -11.11 -8.47 7.44
N ARG A 83 -10.16 -8.37 8.37
CA ARG A 83 -10.38 -7.78 9.70
C ARG A 83 -10.19 -6.28 9.59
N GLU A 84 -11.29 -5.54 9.60
CA GLU A 84 -11.28 -4.09 9.51
C GLU A 84 -10.97 -3.47 10.87
N ARG A 85 -10.05 -2.51 10.90
CA ARG A 85 -9.78 -1.74 12.10
C ARG A 85 -10.84 -0.65 12.29
N GLN A 86 -11.49 -0.69 13.44
CA GLN A 86 -12.38 0.38 13.87
C GLN A 86 -11.57 1.50 14.53
N PHE A 87 -11.72 2.72 14.04
CA PHE A 87 -11.15 3.92 14.64
C PHE A 87 -12.13 4.45 15.70
N SER A 88 -12.02 3.97 16.91
CA SER A 88 -12.93 4.37 18.00
C SER A 88 -12.16 4.69 19.27
N GLY A 89 -12.51 5.82 19.89
CA GLY A 89 -12.09 6.15 21.25
C GLY A 89 -10.63 6.54 21.42
N HIS A 90 -10.14 6.31 22.63
CA HIS A 90 -8.76 6.60 23.03
C HIS A 90 -7.86 5.41 22.72
N PHE A 91 -6.62 5.70 22.28
CA PHE A 91 -5.60 4.67 22.06
C PHE A 91 -5.19 4.05 23.40
N ASP A 92 -5.37 2.74 23.54
CA ASP A 92 -4.87 1.95 24.65
C ASP A 92 -3.52 1.31 24.28
N PRO A 93 -2.41 1.71 24.92
CA PRO A 93 -1.09 1.12 24.67
C PRO A 93 -1.04 -0.40 24.86
N ALA A 94 -1.82 -0.95 25.78
CA ALA A 94 -1.82 -2.39 26.04
C ALA A 94 -2.43 -3.19 24.88
N SER A 95 -3.33 -2.59 24.10
CA SER A 95 -3.97 -3.24 22.95
C SER A 95 -3.00 -3.64 21.84
N VAL A 96 -1.83 -3.01 21.77
CA VAL A 96 -0.79 -3.30 20.77
C VAL A 96 -0.19 -4.69 20.92
N TRP A 97 -0.13 -5.19 22.15
CA TRP A 97 0.55 -6.45 22.46
C TRP A 97 -0.34 -7.68 22.35
N SER A 98 -1.65 -7.49 22.25
CA SER A 98 -2.61 -8.57 21.99
C SER A 98 -2.83 -8.73 20.48
N PRO A 99 -2.48 -9.89 19.86
CA PRO A 99 -2.71 -10.12 18.44
C PRO A 99 -4.16 -9.93 18.02
N GLU A 100 -5.12 -10.27 18.89
CA GLU A 100 -6.55 -10.15 18.62
C GLU A 100 -7.00 -8.70 18.49
N LEU A 101 -6.38 -7.78 19.24
CA LEU A 101 -6.72 -6.36 19.26
C LEU A 101 -5.86 -5.54 18.29
N ALA A 102 -4.58 -5.92 18.15
CA ALA A 102 -3.61 -5.18 17.35
C ALA A 102 -3.72 -5.48 15.85
N ARG A 103 -3.98 -6.76 15.51
CA ARG A 103 -4.00 -7.23 14.12
C ARG A 103 -5.24 -6.76 13.37
N SER A 104 -4.99 -6.12 12.25
CA SER A 104 -6.02 -5.74 11.28
C SER A 104 -5.50 -5.96 9.86
N ASP A 105 -6.37 -6.40 8.97
CA ASP A 105 -6.02 -6.63 7.57
C ASP A 105 -6.34 -5.40 6.70
N TYR A 106 -7.25 -4.54 7.19
CA TYR A 106 -7.75 -3.40 6.44
C TYR A 106 -7.88 -2.17 7.34
N LEU A 107 -7.33 -1.08 6.88
CA LEU A 107 -7.35 0.25 7.50
C LEU A 107 -7.92 1.24 6.49
N HIS A 108 -9.01 1.90 6.82
CA HIS A 108 -9.60 2.96 6.00
C HIS A 108 -9.54 4.30 6.73
N ALA A 109 -8.75 5.25 6.21
CA ALA A 109 -8.50 6.51 6.90
C ALA A 109 -9.66 7.51 6.75
N PHE A 110 -10.38 7.48 5.63
CA PHE A 110 -11.39 8.47 5.31
C PHE A 110 -12.80 7.91 5.46
N THR A 111 -13.56 8.43 6.43
CA THR A 111 -14.97 8.03 6.66
C THR A 111 -16.00 8.94 6.01
N ARG A 112 -15.58 10.07 5.44
CA ARG A 112 -16.47 10.93 4.67
C ARG A 112 -16.37 10.54 3.21
N GLY A 113 -17.32 9.74 2.76
CA GLY A 113 -17.43 9.35 1.36
C GLY A 113 -17.68 10.52 0.41
N GLY A 114 -17.20 10.40 -0.81
CA GLY A 114 -17.72 11.13 -1.96
C GLY A 114 -16.95 12.32 -2.47
N ARG A 115 -15.87 12.80 -1.83
CA ARG A 115 -15.09 13.91 -2.37
C ARG A 115 -13.58 13.68 -2.24
N ARG A 116 -12.87 13.97 -3.33
CA ARG A 116 -11.44 14.25 -3.33
C ARG A 116 -11.20 15.45 -2.41
N VAL A 117 -10.35 15.28 -1.41
CA VAL A 117 -10.08 16.37 -0.46
C VAL A 117 -8.80 17.07 -0.91
N THR A 118 -8.94 18.25 -1.50
CA THR A 118 -7.83 19.17 -1.73
C THR A 118 -8.04 20.43 -0.89
N ILE A 119 -6.94 21.15 -0.59
CA ILE A 119 -7.00 22.42 0.15
C ILE A 119 -7.94 23.41 -0.53
N GLY A 120 -8.02 23.38 -1.87
CA GLY A 120 -8.88 24.28 -2.67
C GLY A 120 -10.37 23.95 -2.59
N ASP A 121 -10.75 22.76 -2.11
CA ASP A 121 -12.15 22.32 -2.07
C ASP A 121 -12.85 22.60 -0.73
N MET A 122 -12.15 23.18 0.24
CA MET A 122 -12.65 23.43 1.60
C MET A 122 -12.54 24.90 1.99
N GLN A 123 -13.46 25.37 2.82
CA GLN A 123 -13.29 26.62 3.52
C GLN A 123 -12.19 26.50 4.58
N PRO A 124 -11.52 27.60 4.97
CA PRO A 124 -10.41 27.54 5.94
C PRO A 124 -10.75 26.86 7.27
N GLU A 125 -11.97 27.08 7.77
CA GLU A 125 -12.46 26.48 9.01
C GLU A 125 -12.68 24.98 8.86
N GLU A 126 -13.33 24.55 7.77
CA GLU A 126 -13.54 23.15 7.44
C GLU A 126 -12.21 22.39 7.27
N TRP A 127 -11.22 23.06 6.68
CA TRP A 127 -9.88 22.53 6.53
C TRP A 127 -9.18 22.30 7.87
N GLN A 128 -9.33 23.21 8.84
CA GLN A 128 -8.77 23.05 10.18
C GLN A 128 -9.42 21.90 10.94
N GLU A 129 -10.75 21.76 10.87
CA GLU A 129 -11.46 20.64 11.46
C GLU A 129 -11.07 19.30 10.84
N PHE A 130 -10.98 19.27 9.52
CA PHE A 130 -10.53 18.08 8.79
C PHE A 130 -9.11 17.66 9.18
N LYS A 131 -8.19 18.62 9.28
CA LYS A 131 -6.82 18.35 9.75
C LYS A 131 -6.80 17.80 11.18
N ALA A 132 -7.58 18.38 12.07
CA ALA A 132 -7.65 17.94 13.47
C ALA A 132 -8.22 16.49 13.58
N ASP A 133 -9.25 16.17 12.81
CA ASP A 133 -9.81 14.80 12.75
C ASP A 133 -8.79 13.81 12.19
N LEU A 134 -8.09 14.20 11.15
CA LEU A 134 -7.07 13.38 10.54
C LEU A 134 -5.88 13.13 11.45
N MET A 135 -5.40 14.14 12.18
CA MET A 135 -4.30 13.95 13.15
C MET A 135 -4.70 12.96 14.25
N ARG A 136 -5.95 13.00 14.72
CA ARG A 136 -6.46 11.98 15.67
C ARG A 136 -6.45 10.58 15.07
N ARG A 137 -6.85 10.44 13.81
CA ARG A 137 -6.85 9.15 13.09
C ARG A 137 -5.45 8.68 12.77
N LEU A 138 -4.52 9.60 12.54
CA LEU A 138 -3.13 9.28 12.25
C LEU A 138 -2.48 8.51 13.42
N ASP A 139 -2.68 8.93 14.65
CA ASP A 139 -2.18 8.21 15.84
C ASP A 139 -2.72 6.76 15.88
N GLN A 140 -4.01 6.58 15.60
CA GLN A 140 -4.62 5.25 15.54
C GLN A 140 -4.15 4.42 14.33
N THR A 141 -3.88 5.09 13.21
CA THR A 141 -3.32 4.46 12.01
C THR A 141 -1.90 3.97 12.29
N ILE A 142 -1.06 4.80 12.93
CA ILE A 142 0.29 4.40 13.36
C ILE A 142 0.22 3.21 14.30
N ALA A 143 -0.69 3.24 15.29
CA ALA A 143 -0.91 2.12 16.19
C ALA A 143 -1.35 0.85 15.45
N GLY A 144 -2.18 0.98 14.40
CA GLY A 144 -2.58 -0.12 13.54
C GLY A 144 -1.42 -0.74 12.79
N PHE A 145 -0.55 0.07 12.20
CA PHE A 145 0.66 -0.41 11.52
C PHE A 145 1.63 -1.06 12.52
N TYR A 146 1.95 -0.36 13.59
CA TYR A 146 2.88 -0.86 14.60
C TYR A 146 2.40 -2.20 15.18
N GLY A 147 1.11 -2.31 15.55
CA GLY A 147 0.52 -3.54 16.04
C GLY A 147 0.61 -4.69 15.03
N ASN A 148 0.42 -4.40 13.73
CA ASN A 148 0.62 -5.41 12.68
C ASN A 148 2.09 -5.84 12.59
N PHE A 149 3.05 -4.92 12.63
CA PHE A 149 4.46 -5.22 12.45
C PHE A 149 5.06 -6.01 13.61
N VAL A 150 4.71 -5.67 14.85
CA VAL A 150 5.16 -6.43 16.04
C VAL A 150 4.61 -7.86 16.06
N HIS A 151 3.49 -8.10 15.38
CA HIS A 151 2.88 -9.42 15.21
C HIS A 151 3.23 -10.10 13.87
N GLY A 152 4.30 -9.68 13.21
CA GLY A 152 4.89 -10.43 12.10
C GLY A 152 4.41 -10.03 10.71
N VAL A 153 3.57 -9.01 10.54
CA VAL A 153 3.22 -8.50 9.19
C VAL A 153 4.44 -7.88 8.54
N ARG A 154 4.67 -8.25 7.26
CA ARG A 154 5.82 -7.79 6.48
C ARG A 154 5.42 -7.11 5.17
N ARG A 155 4.13 -7.10 4.84
CA ARG A 155 3.58 -6.55 3.61
C ARG A 155 2.56 -5.47 3.89
N CYS A 156 2.75 -4.30 3.30
CA CYS A 156 1.82 -3.20 3.36
C CYS A 156 1.41 -2.80 1.95
N VAL A 157 0.11 -2.70 1.70
CA VAL A 157 -0.45 -2.17 0.47
C VAL A 157 -1.11 -0.84 0.79
N ILE A 158 -0.80 0.21 0.02
CA ILE A 158 -1.44 1.52 0.13
C ILE A 158 -2.16 1.78 -1.18
N ASP A 159 -3.48 1.86 -1.12
CA ASP A 159 -4.36 2.05 -2.28
C ASP A 159 -5.15 3.36 -2.16
N GLY A 160 -5.63 3.87 -3.29
CA GLY A 160 -6.55 4.99 -3.32
C GLY A 160 -5.91 6.37 -3.51
N VAL A 161 -4.63 6.45 -3.89
CA VAL A 161 -4.04 7.73 -4.30
C VAL A 161 -4.36 7.99 -5.76
N GLU A 162 -5.09 9.07 -5.98
CA GLU A 162 -5.49 9.53 -7.30
C GLU A 162 -4.58 10.65 -7.81
N PRO A 163 -4.39 10.76 -9.13
CA PRO A 163 -3.59 11.83 -9.70
C PRO A 163 -4.24 13.19 -9.45
N THR A 164 -3.45 14.17 -9.11
CA THR A 164 -3.85 15.58 -9.01
C THR A 164 -3.15 16.39 -10.07
N ASN A 165 -3.74 17.52 -10.47
CA ASN A 165 -3.07 18.45 -11.39
C ASN A 165 -1.83 19.09 -10.74
N GLN A 166 -1.78 19.09 -9.38
CA GLN A 166 -0.64 19.52 -8.59
C GLN A 166 -0.50 18.54 -7.42
N ASP A 167 0.57 17.75 -7.41
CA ASP A 167 0.82 16.76 -6.36
C ASP A 167 0.95 17.41 -4.97
N ALA A 168 1.44 18.66 -4.92
CA ALA A 168 1.54 19.44 -3.68
C ALA A 168 0.20 19.70 -2.98
N ASP A 169 -0.93 19.63 -3.71
CA ASP A 169 -2.27 19.86 -3.16
C ASP A 169 -2.96 18.55 -2.75
N SER A 170 -2.34 17.40 -3.01
CA SER A 170 -2.91 16.10 -2.67
C SER A 170 -2.61 15.72 -1.23
N PHE A 171 -3.65 15.78 -0.39
CA PHE A 171 -3.55 15.29 0.98
C PHE A 171 -3.22 13.79 1.06
N GLN A 172 -3.76 13.00 0.16
CA GLN A 172 -3.49 11.56 0.05
C GLN A 172 -2.00 11.30 -0.22
N PHE A 173 -1.39 12.10 -1.07
CA PHE A 173 0.03 12.01 -1.38
C PHE A 173 0.90 12.35 -0.16
N HIS A 174 0.59 13.43 0.56
CA HIS A 174 1.30 13.80 1.79
C HIS A 174 1.15 12.74 2.89
N LEU A 175 -0.02 12.14 3.02
CA LEU A 175 -0.23 11.07 3.98
C LEU A 175 0.56 9.81 3.59
N PHE A 176 0.60 9.46 2.30
CA PHE A 176 1.44 8.38 1.81
C PHE A 176 2.92 8.63 2.13
N ASP A 177 3.44 9.80 1.79
CA ASP A 177 4.84 10.18 2.02
C ASP A 177 5.20 10.10 3.51
N TYR A 178 4.32 10.63 4.36
CA TYR A 178 4.46 10.51 5.81
C TYR A 178 4.49 9.05 6.27
N LEU A 179 3.55 8.23 5.85
CA LEU A 179 3.48 6.82 6.25
C LEU A 179 4.71 6.05 5.77
N TYR A 180 5.14 6.28 4.55
CA TYR A 180 6.32 5.61 4.01
C TYR A 180 7.56 5.94 4.82
N HIS A 181 7.87 7.22 5.02
CA HIS A 181 9.09 7.64 5.70
C HIS A 181 9.03 7.52 7.23
N GLN A 182 7.89 7.85 7.84
CA GLN A 182 7.76 7.93 9.29
C GLN A 182 7.16 6.68 9.95
N VAL A 183 6.68 5.72 9.17
CA VAL A 183 6.11 4.48 9.70
C VAL A 183 6.80 3.25 9.12
N LEU A 184 6.74 3.06 7.78
CA LEU A 184 7.27 1.85 7.15
C LEU A 184 8.80 1.78 7.20
N ARG A 185 9.48 2.91 7.05
CA ARG A 185 10.96 3.00 7.01
C ARG A 185 11.59 3.43 8.32
N LYS A 186 10.77 3.74 9.32
CA LYS A 186 11.25 4.14 10.64
C LYS A 186 11.69 2.92 11.44
N GLU A 187 12.82 3.05 12.12
CA GLU A 187 13.30 2.02 13.05
C GLU A 187 12.27 1.75 14.15
N HIS A 188 12.14 0.48 14.50
CA HIS A 188 11.16 0.00 15.46
C HIS A 188 11.13 0.80 16.78
N ASP A 189 12.29 1.05 17.40
CA ASP A 189 12.38 1.76 18.68
C ASP A 189 11.89 3.21 18.57
N TRP A 190 12.24 3.90 17.47
CA TRP A 190 11.78 5.25 17.23
C TRP A 190 10.27 5.33 16.97
N LEU A 191 9.73 4.38 16.21
CA LEU A 191 8.29 4.34 15.99
C LEU A 191 7.53 4.05 17.28
N ALA A 192 8.05 3.16 18.14
CA ALA A 192 7.51 2.89 19.47
C ALA A 192 7.50 4.15 20.35
N ARG A 193 8.59 4.92 20.36
CA ARG A 193 8.67 6.18 21.12
C ARG A 193 7.63 7.19 20.68
N ASP A 194 7.45 7.35 19.37
CA ASP A 194 6.43 8.24 18.82
C ASP A 194 5.01 7.79 19.17
N LEU A 195 4.76 6.49 19.13
CA LEU A 195 3.44 5.91 19.43
C LEU A 195 3.10 6.00 20.92
N PHE A 196 4.00 5.52 21.78
CA PHE A 196 3.74 5.42 23.22
C PHE A 196 3.99 6.72 23.98
N ARG A 197 4.80 7.64 23.45
CA ARG A 197 5.08 8.96 24.05
C ARG A 197 5.38 8.87 25.56
N VAL A 198 4.55 9.48 26.38
CA VAL A 198 4.71 9.47 27.86
C VAL A 198 4.64 8.08 28.47
N HIS A 199 4.01 7.12 27.81
CA HIS A 199 3.89 5.73 28.26
C HIS A 199 5.08 4.84 27.83
N PHE A 200 6.03 5.37 27.04
CA PHE A 200 7.11 4.55 26.46
C PHE A 200 7.89 3.79 27.55
N ARG A 201 8.25 4.44 28.65
CA ARG A 201 9.03 3.81 29.73
C ARG A 201 8.34 2.59 30.33
N SER A 202 7.02 2.63 30.48
CA SER A 202 6.24 1.49 31.00
C SER A 202 6.09 0.35 29.99
N GLN A 203 6.32 0.61 28.69
CA GLN A 203 6.21 -0.35 27.61
C GLN A 203 7.58 -0.85 27.10
N GLU A 204 8.69 -0.29 27.58
CA GLU A 204 10.04 -0.51 27.03
C GLU A 204 10.42 -1.99 26.96
N GLN A 205 10.10 -2.78 27.97
CA GLN A 205 10.38 -4.21 27.98
C GLN A 205 9.61 -4.95 26.88
N LEU A 206 8.33 -4.64 26.69
CA LEU A 206 7.50 -5.22 25.63
C LEU A 206 7.95 -4.78 24.24
N VAL A 207 8.36 -3.51 24.09
CA VAL A 207 8.96 -3.00 22.86
C VAL A 207 10.18 -3.82 22.48
N GLN A 208 11.09 -4.08 23.41
CA GLN A 208 12.28 -4.90 23.14
C GLN A 208 11.95 -6.36 22.82
N GLN A 209 10.98 -6.96 23.52
CA GLN A 209 10.55 -8.34 23.27
C GLN A 209 9.92 -8.54 21.88
N HIS A 210 9.22 -7.53 21.38
CA HIS A 210 8.52 -7.54 20.08
C HIS A 210 9.26 -6.79 18.98
N ALA A 211 10.58 -6.62 19.13
CA ALA A 211 11.38 -5.90 18.16
C ALA A 211 11.29 -6.54 16.76
N TYR A 212 11.16 -5.71 15.74
CA TYR A 212 11.18 -6.11 14.34
C TYR A 212 12.17 -5.27 13.55
N ASN A 213 12.61 -5.79 12.41
CA ASN A 213 13.45 -5.05 11.48
C ASN A 213 12.60 -4.40 10.38
N CYS A 214 12.56 -3.07 10.33
CA CYS A 214 11.83 -2.31 9.30
C CYS A 214 12.31 -2.62 7.88
N ASP A 215 13.58 -3.06 7.69
CA ASP A 215 14.10 -3.50 6.40
C ASP A 215 13.46 -4.80 5.87
N THR A 216 12.62 -5.45 6.64
CA THR A 216 11.84 -6.60 6.19
C THR A 216 10.42 -6.23 5.75
N ILE A 217 9.98 -5.01 6.02
CA ILE A 217 8.63 -4.54 5.68
C ILE A 217 8.64 -3.90 4.30
N SER A 218 7.87 -4.47 3.38
CA SER A 218 7.73 -3.97 2.01
C SER A 218 6.44 -3.19 1.83
N GLY A 219 6.54 -2.04 1.15
CA GLY A 219 5.40 -1.23 0.74
C GLY A 219 5.08 -1.44 -0.73
N MET A 220 3.80 -1.69 -1.05
CA MET A 220 3.26 -1.65 -2.40
C MET A 220 2.28 -0.49 -2.50
N PHE A 221 2.60 0.49 -3.30
CA PHE A 221 1.82 1.69 -3.51
C PHE A 221 1.07 1.62 -4.84
N LEU A 222 -0.26 1.69 -4.78
CA LEU A 222 -1.13 1.63 -5.95
C LEU A 222 -1.49 3.06 -6.37
N TYR A 223 -0.82 3.54 -7.40
CA TYR A 223 -0.97 4.89 -7.90
C TYR A 223 -1.87 4.93 -9.14
N THR A 224 -2.94 5.71 -9.09
CA THR A 224 -3.83 5.89 -10.24
C THR A 224 -3.27 6.97 -11.18
N SER A 225 -3.25 6.67 -12.45
CA SER A 225 -2.76 7.54 -13.52
C SER A 225 -3.92 8.01 -14.41
N HIS A 226 -3.73 9.14 -15.08
CA HIS A 226 -4.63 9.61 -16.15
C HIS A 226 -4.38 8.86 -17.45
N GLU A 227 -3.15 8.42 -17.69
CA GLU A 227 -2.77 7.67 -18.89
C GLU A 227 -3.43 6.29 -18.86
N VAL A 228 -4.08 5.93 -19.97
CA VAL A 228 -4.79 4.65 -20.12
C VAL A 228 -3.97 3.64 -20.90
N MET A 229 -3.22 4.11 -21.91
CA MET A 229 -2.38 3.26 -22.74
C MET A 229 -1.05 2.98 -22.04
N LEU A 230 -0.56 1.75 -22.16
CA LEU A 230 0.71 1.34 -21.57
C LEU A 230 1.90 2.10 -22.18
N GLU A 231 1.84 2.38 -23.48
CA GLU A 231 2.86 3.12 -24.20
C GLU A 231 3.04 4.54 -23.65
N ASP A 232 1.93 5.22 -23.32
CA ASP A 232 1.97 6.56 -22.73
C ASP A 232 2.63 6.53 -21.33
N LEU A 233 2.35 5.48 -20.54
CA LEU A 233 2.98 5.28 -19.23
C LEU A 233 4.48 5.01 -19.34
N ILE A 234 4.91 4.20 -20.31
CA ILE A 234 6.32 3.88 -20.55
C ILE A 234 7.08 5.14 -21.00
N SER A 235 6.46 5.96 -21.82
CA SER A 235 7.06 7.19 -22.36
C SER A 235 7.08 8.34 -21.35
N ARG A 236 6.38 8.23 -20.23
CA ARG A 236 6.30 9.28 -19.21
C ARG A 236 7.64 9.48 -18.51
N PRO A 237 8.20 10.70 -18.53
CA PRO A 237 9.44 10.97 -17.82
C PRO A 237 9.25 10.90 -16.28
N ILE A 238 10.15 10.21 -15.61
CA ILE A 238 10.22 10.22 -14.13
C ILE A 238 10.96 11.50 -13.74
N ARG A 239 10.26 12.43 -13.11
CA ARG A 239 10.83 13.69 -12.65
C ARG A 239 11.47 13.56 -11.28
N SER A 240 12.48 14.37 -11.00
CA SER A 240 13.06 14.50 -9.66
C SER A 240 12.01 15.01 -8.68
N GLY A 241 11.89 14.37 -7.51
CA GLY A 241 10.85 14.68 -6.54
C GLY A 241 9.53 13.90 -6.74
N ASP A 242 9.37 13.19 -7.87
CA ASP A 242 8.28 12.24 -8.05
C ASP A 242 8.48 11.02 -7.14
N ILE A 243 7.38 10.49 -6.59
CA ILE A 243 7.39 9.24 -5.81
C ILE A 243 8.04 8.09 -6.58
N LEU A 244 7.89 8.08 -7.89
CA LEU A 244 8.48 7.10 -8.79
C LEU A 244 10.02 7.12 -8.74
N SER A 245 10.63 8.27 -8.43
CA SER A 245 12.09 8.40 -8.30
C SER A 245 12.64 7.59 -7.13
N ASN A 246 11.90 7.51 -6.03
CA ASN A 246 12.26 6.80 -4.80
C ASN A 246 11.90 5.32 -4.83
N ALA A 247 10.97 4.92 -5.71
CA ALA A 247 10.56 3.52 -5.84
C ALA A 247 11.74 2.62 -6.24
N ASN A 248 11.85 1.48 -5.60
CA ASN A 248 12.80 0.43 -5.98
C ASN A 248 12.30 -0.34 -7.19
N THR A 249 11.01 -0.59 -7.22
CA THR A 249 10.31 -1.29 -8.31
C THR A 249 9.17 -0.43 -8.83
N ILE A 250 9.04 -0.33 -10.15
CA ILE A 250 7.91 0.33 -10.82
C ILE A 250 7.27 -0.67 -11.77
N ILE A 251 5.99 -0.92 -11.57
CA ILE A 251 5.16 -1.79 -12.39
C ILE A 251 4.08 -0.94 -13.04
N LEU A 252 4.04 -0.94 -14.37
CA LEU A 252 3.06 -0.19 -15.16
C LEU A 252 1.99 -1.13 -15.68
N LEU A 253 0.72 -0.78 -15.46
CA LEU A 253 -0.44 -1.50 -15.98
C LEU A 253 -1.20 -0.58 -16.93
N GLY A 254 -1.38 -1.01 -18.16
CA GLY A 254 -2.05 -0.20 -19.17
C GLY A 254 -2.83 -1.04 -20.18
N LYS A 255 -3.59 -0.34 -21.03
CA LYS A 255 -4.21 -0.94 -22.21
C LYS A 255 -3.21 -0.98 -23.34
N VAL A 256 -3.28 -2.04 -24.13
CA VAL A 256 -2.51 -2.21 -25.37
C VAL A 256 -3.44 -2.46 -26.53
N ARG A 257 -3.12 -1.92 -27.70
CA ARG A 257 -3.86 -2.15 -28.93
C ARG A 257 -3.22 -3.30 -29.71
N ASP A 258 -4.03 -4.28 -30.09
CA ASP A 258 -3.65 -5.35 -31.00
C ASP A 258 -4.65 -5.41 -32.14
N GLY A 259 -4.30 -4.78 -33.25
CA GLY A 259 -5.19 -4.59 -34.38
C GLY A 259 -6.50 -3.85 -33.99
N ALA A 260 -7.62 -4.54 -34.10
CA ALA A 260 -8.95 -4.02 -33.75
C ALA A 260 -9.34 -4.30 -32.27
N ARG A 261 -8.48 -4.95 -31.49
CA ARG A 261 -8.75 -5.33 -30.09
C ARG A 261 -7.98 -4.43 -29.14
N ILE A 262 -8.56 -4.22 -27.95
CA ILE A 262 -7.89 -3.57 -26.83
C ILE A 262 -7.75 -4.61 -25.73
N GLY A 263 -6.49 -4.95 -25.42
CA GLY A 263 -6.11 -5.81 -24.30
C GLY A 263 -5.60 -5.03 -23.10
N ARG A 264 -5.10 -5.76 -22.11
CA ARG A 264 -4.35 -5.22 -20.97
C ARG A 264 -2.98 -5.86 -20.92
N ALA A 265 -1.99 -5.08 -20.54
CA ALA A 265 -0.67 -5.59 -20.32
C ALA A 265 0.04 -4.88 -19.16
N LEU A 266 1.06 -5.53 -18.66
CA LEU A 266 1.92 -5.08 -17.58
C LEU A 266 3.35 -4.98 -18.09
N TYR A 267 4.09 -3.98 -17.62
CA TYR A 267 5.51 -3.79 -17.88
C TYR A 267 6.26 -3.44 -16.60
N VAL A 268 7.42 -4.07 -16.36
CA VAL A 268 8.31 -3.74 -15.24
C VAL A 268 9.29 -2.66 -15.70
N ALA A 269 8.93 -1.40 -15.43
CA ALA A 269 9.72 -0.25 -15.90
C ALA A 269 11.01 -0.02 -15.10
N LYS A 270 11.07 -0.54 -13.86
CA LYS A 270 12.23 -0.39 -12.99
C LYS A 270 12.25 -1.51 -11.94
N HIS A 271 13.42 -2.10 -11.71
CA HIS A 271 13.62 -3.04 -10.62
C HIS A 271 15.08 -2.98 -10.16
N ARG A 272 15.40 -2.11 -9.21
CA ARG A 272 16.76 -1.90 -8.72
C ARG A 272 17.27 -3.11 -7.95
N GLY A 273 18.54 -3.46 -8.19
CA GLY A 273 19.23 -4.52 -7.47
C GLY A 273 18.86 -5.93 -7.92
N SER A 274 18.17 -6.08 -9.05
CA SER A 274 17.88 -7.36 -9.69
C SER A 274 17.72 -7.20 -11.19
N ALA A 275 18.02 -8.26 -11.94
CA ALA A 275 17.55 -8.36 -13.31
C ALA A 275 16.01 -8.47 -13.32
N CYS A 276 15.39 -7.86 -14.31
CA CYS A 276 13.96 -8.00 -14.58
C CYS A 276 13.74 -8.20 -16.08
N SER A 277 12.58 -8.76 -16.43
CA SER A 277 12.18 -8.89 -17.82
C SER A 277 11.89 -7.52 -18.43
N GLU A 278 12.30 -7.33 -19.68
CA GLU A 278 11.95 -6.17 -20.51
C GLU A 278 10.71 -6.43 -21.38
N GLU A 279 10.03 -7.56 -21.17
CA GLU A 279 8.86 -7.94 -21.94
C GLU A 279 7.59 -7.26 -21.44
N ILE A 280 6.70 -6.94 -22.36
CA ILE A 280 5.32 -6.55 -22.06
C ILE A 280 4.52 -7.83 -21.86
N LEU A 281 3.92 -7.99 -20.68
CA LEU A 281 3.20 -9.18 -20.27
C LEU A 281 1.68 -8.99 -20.42
N PRO A 282 1.04 -9.60 -21.41
CA PRO A 282 -0.42 -9.57 -21.55
C PRO A 282 -1.11 -10.26 -20.38
N TYR A 283 -2.24 -9.69 -19.93
CA TYR A 283 -3.07 -10.31 -18.90
C TYR A 283 -4.56 -10.01 -19.10
N ARG A 284 -5.38 -10.81 -18.45
CA ARG A 284 -6.83 -10.59 -18.33
C ARG A 284 -7.22 -10.45 -16.85
N ILE A 285 -8.29 -9.73 -16.60
CA ILE A 285 -8.92 -9.70 -15.29
C ILE A 285 -9.99 -10.79 -15.28
N VAL A 286 -9.85 -11.73 -14.35
CA VAL A 286 -10.78 -12.83 -14.10
C VAL A 286 -11.24 -12.78 -12.63
N ASP A 287 -12.12 -13.69 -12.23
CA ASP A 287 -12.64 -13.71 -10.85
C ASP A 287 -11.54 -13.90 -9.80
N GLN A 288 -10.48 -14.64 -10.13
CA GLN A 288 -9.33 -14.87 -9.26
C GLN A 288 -8.27 -13.75 -9.33
N GLY A 289 -8.52 -12.65 -10.04
CA GLY A 289 -7.60 -11.51 -10.19
C GLY A 289 -6.96 -11.43 -11.57
N LEU A 290 -5.66 -11.10 -11.62
CA LEU A 290 -4.92 -10.99 -12.87
C LEU A 290 -4.47 -12.39 -13.32
N ALA A 291 -4.87 -12.80 -14.53
CA ALA A 291 -4.44 -14.02 -15.20
C ALA A 291 -3.55 -13.68 -16.39
N PHE A 292 -2.32 -14.19 -16.38
CA PHE A 292 -1.33 -14.02 -17.45
C PHE A 292 -1.43 -15.20 -18.43
N GLU A 293 -1.15 -14.93 -19.69
CA GLU A 293 -1.09 -15.91 -20.76
C GLU A 293 0.26 -16.63 -20.84
#